data_c743f1d3e4231aeb3edfe421f97e40ca
#
_entry.id   c743f1d3e4231aeb3edfe421f97e40ca
#
_cell.length_a   1.000
_cell.length_b   1.000
_cell.length_c   1.000
_cell.angle_alpha   90.00
_cell.angle_beta   90.00
_cell.angle_gamma   90.00
#
_symmetry.space_group_name_H-M   'P 1'
#
loop_
_entity.id
_entity.type
_entity.pdbx_description
1 polymer ?
#
loop_
_entity_poly.entity_id
_entity_poly.type
_entity_poly.pdbx_seq_one_letter_code
_entity_poly.pdbx_strand_id
1 'polypeptide(L)'
;MFQDHEMRTLKRKVWFRIFLVILSILFIFFAFVNAVGLVIGNMFYKEFCVRNTRIDSQRFQALQVILEEGIKEKHWQNVSINSRLGYTLQGTYLPNSTQSNKTVIFVHGINGSRLMGLWYAPLYVKAGYNVLIYDSRASGESGGNSVSWGFYEKYDLDQWIDWVEQHHPNGNIGVHGVSMGAATALMHAEMNEVTHRVNFYIADSGYSDLEELLTQQINATVSLRDPLWVKILLRYSSIMAKWQSGFYYEDVSPVRSVRNVTTPILYLHGDADLLVPVYMSEQLYTATKGYKEKYISSDDPHVMAIFNHKAEYQRRIISFIDVVFRR
;
A
#
# COMPACT_ATOMS: atom_id res chain seq x y z
N MET A 1 71.65 27.05 -3.59
CA MET A 1 70.75 26.81 -2.45
C MET A 1 69.45 27.65 -2.47
N PHE A 2 69.52 28.97 -2.68
CA PHE A 2 68.30 29.83 -2.78
C PHE A 2 67.41 29.53 -3.98
N GLN A 3 67.95 29.32 -5.18
CA GLN A 3 67.17 29.01 -6.39
C GLN A 3 66.43 27.66 -6.30
N ASP A 4 66.98 26.66 -5.65
CA ASP A 4 66.32 25.36 -5.44
C ASP A 4 65.11 25.44 -4.51
N HIS A 5 65.14 26.31 -3.51
CA HIS A 5 64.03 26.50 -2.56
C HIS A 5 62.84 27.23 -3.23
N GLU A 6 63.12 28.26 -4.03
CA GLU A 6 62.08 28.98 -4.81
C GLU A 6 61.41 28.08 -5.87
N MET A 7 62.20 27.28 -6.58
CA MET A 7 61.65 26.29 -7.56
C MET A 7 60.79 25.24 -6.91
N ARG A 8 61.14 24.76 -5.73
CA ARG A 8 60.30 23.78 -4.99
C ARG A 8 58.98 24.40 -4.46
N THR A 9 59.03 25.65 -4.01
CA THR A 9 57.82 26.40 -3.60
C THR A 9 56.90 26.72 -4.78
N LEU A 10 57.46 27.07 -5.91
CA LEU A 10 56.68 27.33 -7.15
C LEU A 10 56.04 26.03 -7.65
N LYS A 11 56.74 24.91 -7.70
CA LYS A 11 56.19 23.57 -8.04
C LYS A 11 55.06 23.18 -7.09
N ARG A 12 55.20 23.38 -5.81
CA ARG A 12 54.19 23.10 -4.78
C ARG A 12 52.91 23.93 -5.01
N LYS A 13 53.03 25.21 -5.33
CA LYS A 13 51.91 26.10 -5.65
C LYS A 13 51.17 25.66 -6.96
N VAL A 14 51.93 25.25 -7.97
CA VAL A 14 51.36 24.74 -9.21
C VAL A 14 50.59 23.44 -9.00
N TRP A 15 51.20 22.47 -8.30
CA TRP A 15 50.53 21.22 -7.96
C TRP A 15 49.26 21.40 -7.12
N PHE A 16 49.28 22.33 -6.18
CA PHE A 16 48.13 22.68 -5.36
C PHE A 16 46.98 23.27 -6.20
N ARG A 17 47.31 24.16 -7.18
CA ARG A 17 46.30 24.68 -8.14
C ARG A 17 45.72 23.59 -9.02
N ILE A 18 46.54 22.69 -9.54
CA ILE A 18 46.07 21.54 -10.34
C ILE A 18 45.14 20.66 -9.50
N PHE A 19 45.51 20.36 -8.26
CA PHE A 19 44.67 19.61 -7.32
C PHE A 19 43.31 20.26 -7.10
N LEU A 20 43.25 21.56 -6.88
CA LEU A 20 42.02 22.32 -6.71
C LEU A 20 41.16 22.29 -7.99
N VAL A 21 41.74 22.40 -9.17
CA VAL A 21 40.99 22.29 -10.45
C VAL A 21 40.42 20.91 -10.61
N ILE A 22 41.19 19.85 -10.36
CA ILE A 22 40.69 18.47 -10.42
C ILE A 22 39.54 18.26 -9.43
N LEU A 23 39.70 18.73 -8.19
CA LEU A 23 38.66 18.64 -7.15
C LEU A 23 37.37 19.37 -7.58
N SER A 24 37.50 20.56 -8.18
CA SER A 24 36.36 21.32 -8.70
C SER A 24 35.65 20.60 -9.85
N ILE A 25 36.39 19.99 -10.78
CA ILE A 25 35.82 19.19 -11.87
C ILE A 25 35.07 17.98 -11.30
N LEU A 26 35.64 17.26 -10.35
CA LEU A 26 34.99 16.11 -9.69
C LEU A 26 33.74 16.53 -8.95
N PHE A 27 33.76 17.68 -8.27
CA PHE A 27 32.60 18.23 -7.57
C PHE A 27 31.46 18.59 -8.56
N ILE A 28 31.80 19.29 -9.68
CA ILE A 28 30.83 19.64 -10.71
C ILE A 28 30.22 18.37 -11.33
N PHE A 29 31.06 17.37 -11.64
CA PHE A 29 30.59 16.10 -12.16
C PHE A 29 29.67 15.37 -11.18
N PHE A 30 30.05 15.31 -9.91
CA PHE A 30 29.22 14.74 -8.83
C PHE A 30 27.87 15.47 -8.70
N ALA A 31 27.89 16.81 -8.70
CA ALA A 31 26.67 17.61 -8.64
C ALA A 31 25.76 17.37 -9.86
N PHE A 32 26.33 17.26 -11.05
CA PHE A 32 25.61 16.96 -12.28
C PHE A 32 24.93 15.58 -12.23
N VAL A 33 25.66 14.53 -11.83
CA VAL A 33 25.13 13.17 -11.70
C VAL A 33 23.97 13.13 -10.70
N ASN A 34 24.09 13.79 -9.56
CA ASN A 34 23.02 13.86 -8.56
C ASN A 34 21.81 14.65 -9.09
N ALA A 35 22.01 15.74 -9.80
CA ALA A 35 20.92 16.50 -10.41
C ALA A 35 20.13 15.65 -11.43
N VAL A 36 20.82 14.92 -12.29
CA VAL A 36 20.21 13.95 -13.22
C VAL A 36 19.48 12.85 -12.47
N GLY A 37 20.09 12.27 -11.42
CA GLY A 37 19.48 11.26 -10.57
C GLY A 37 18.18 11.74 -9.94
N LEU A 38 18.13 12.97 -9.42
CA LEU A 38 16.93 13.56 -8.85
C LEU A 38 15.83 13.80 -9.89
N VAL A 39 16.18 14.23 -11.10
CA VAL A 39 15.20 14.41 -12.20
C VAL A 39 14.56 13.06 -12.56
N ILE A 40 15.36 12.01 -12.77
CA ILE A 40 14.88 10.67 -13.09
C ILE A 40 14.09 10.11 -11.90
N GLY A 41 14.60 10.24 -10.69
CA GLY A 41 13.91 9.83 -9.46
C GLY A 41 12.54 10.48 -9.31
N ASN A 42 12.41 11.76 -9.67
CA ASN A 42 11.14 12.47 -9.69
C ASN A 42 10.14 11.90 -10.72
N MET A 43 10.63 11.45 -11.88
CA MET A 43 9.77 10.78 -12.87
C MET A 43 9.18 9.49 -12.29
N PHE A 44 10.02 8.64 -11.66
CA PHE A 44 9.57 7.42 -11.01
C PHE A 44 8.65 7.69 -9.81
N TYR A 45 8.95 8.70 -8.98
CA TYR A 45 8.06 9.12 -7.91
C TYR A 45 6.67 9.49 -8.44
N LYS A 46 6.61 10.28 -9.53
CA LYS A 46 5.33 10.66 -10.13
C LYS A 46 4.56 9.46 -10.65
N GLU A 47 5.23 8.49 -11.26
CA GLU A 47 4.62 7.27 -11.76
C GLU A 47 4.05 6.41 -10.63
N PHE A 48 4.80 6.26 -9.52
CA PHE A 48 4.42 5.38 -8.43
C PHE A 48 3.50 6.02 -7.38
N CYS A 49 3.61 7.31 -7.15
CA CYS A 49 2.94 7.94 -6.01
C CYS A 49 1.91 9.02 -6.39
N VAL A 50 2.01 9.62 -7.57
CA VAL A 50 1.08 10.70 -7.94
C VAL A 50 -0.16 10.08 -8.58
N ARG A 51 -1.32 10.59 -8.16
CA ARG A 51 -2.63 10.14 -8.63
C ARG A 51 -2.69 10.04 -10.15
N ASN A 52 -2.93 8.83 -10.65
CA ASN A 52 -3.32 8.64 -12.04
C ASN A 52 -4.85 8.82 -12.16
N THR A 53 -5.28 9.93 -12.72
CA THR A 53 -6.71 10.24 -12.93
C THR A 53 -7.34 9.42 -14.06
N ARG A 54 -6.55 8.62 -14.79
CA ARG A 54 -7.03 7.70 -15.83
C ARG A 54 -7.47 6.38 -15.21
N ILE A 55 -8.46 6.43 -14.32
CA ILE A 55 -9.21 5.22 -13.95
C ILE A 55 -9.96 4.80 -15.21
N ASP A 56 -9.84 3.54 -15.59
CA ASP A 56 -10.64 2.95 -16.66
C ASP A 56 -12.14 3.10 -16.30
N SER A 57 -12.72 4.20 -16.77
CA SER A 57 -14.08 4.58 -16.42
C SER A 57 -15.09 3.50 -16.82
N GLN A 58 -14.84 2.72 -17.87
CA GLN A 58 -15.73 1.69 -18.33
C GLN A 58 -15.81 0.51 -17.35
N ARG A 59 -14.67 0.08 -16.78
CA ARG A 59 -14.64 -1.04 -15.82
C ARG A 59 -15.44 -0.73 -14.55
N PHE A 60 -15.48 0.52 -14.11
CA PHE A 60 -16.16 0.95 -12.90
C PHE A 60 -17.57 1.50 -13.13
N GLN A 61 -17.99 1.75 -14.39
CA GLN A 61 -19.35 2.24 -14.69
C GLN A 61 -20.45 1.31 -14.18
N ALA A 62 -20.33 -0.01 -14.41
CA ALA A 62 -21.31 -0.97 -13.91
C ALA A 62 -21.39 -0.98 -12.37
N LEU A 63 -20.26 -0.83 -11.69
CA LEU A 63 -20.22 -0.75 -10.23
C LEU A 63 -20.79 0.58 -9.71
N GLN A 64 -20.62 1.65 -10.45
CA GLN A 64 -21.23 2.94 -10.13
C GLN A 64 -22.75 2.85 -10.16
N VAL A 65 -23.33 2.20 -11.18
CA VAL A 65 -24.77 1.95 -11.23
C VAL A 65 -25.24 1.12 -10.02
N ILE A 66 -24.51 0.05 -9.67
CA ILE A 66 -24.83 -0.78 -8.50
C ILE A 66 -24.78 0.07 -7.21
N LEU A 67 -23.80 0.98 -7.09
CA LEU A 67 -23.70 1.87 -5.95
C LEU A 67 -24.91 2.80 -5.84
N GLU A 68 -25.28 3.45 -6.94
CA GLU A 68 -26.42 4.37 -7.01
C GLU A 68 -27.76 3.67 -6.69
N GLU A 69 -27.98 2.47 -7.25
CA GLU A 69 -29.13 1.63 -6.91
C GLU A 69 -29.11 1.24 -5.43
N GLY A 70 -27.94 0.88 -4.89
CA GLY A 70 -27.81 0.53 -3.48
C GLY A 70 -28.15 1.68 -2.55
N ILE A 71 -27.74 2.90 -2.88
CA ILE A 71 -28.08 4.12 -2.13
C ILE A 71 -29.58 4.37 -2.20
N LYS A 72 -30.17 4.23 -3.38
CA LYS A 72 -31.60 4.51 -3.60
C LYS A 72 -32.53 3.47 -2.97
N GLU A 73 -32.18 2.18 -3.09
CA GLU A 73 -33.09 1.08 -2.80
C GLU A 73 -32.74 0.25 -1.56
N LYS A 74 -31.44 0.22 -1.17
CA LYS A 74 -30.92 -0.63 -0.09
C LYS A 74 -30.45 0.14 1.13
N HIS A 75 -30.76 1.45 1.21
CA HIS A 75 -30.36 2.32 2.30
C HIS A 75 -28.84 2.42 2.53
N TRP A 76 -28.02 2.22 1.48
CA TRP A 76 -26.60 2.48 1.55
C TRP A 76 -26.37 3.97 1.73
N GLN A 77 -25.35 4.32 2.52
CA GLN A 77 -25.14 5.69 2.95
C GLN A 77 -23.76 6.17 2.50
N ASN A 78 -23.71 7.26 1.75
CA ASN A 78 -22.45 7.95 1.53
C ASN A 78 -22.05 8.62 2.83
N VAL A 79 -20.79 8.41 3.21
CA VAL A 79 -20.20 8.89 4.45
C VAL A 79 -18.87 9.55 4.18
N SER A 80 -18.52 10.55 4.99
CA SER A 80 -17.23 11.22 4.87
C SER A 80 -16.62 11.48 6.23
N ILE A 81 -15.30 11.46 6.30
CA ILE A 81 -14.54 11.87 7.47
C ILE A 81 -13.42 12.84 7.07
N ASN A 82 -13.05 13.71 7.99
CA ASN A 82 -11.88 14.56 7.80
C ASN A 82 -10.65 13.85 8.34
N SER A 83 -9.74 13.50 7.44
CA SER A 83 -8.46 12.89 7.83
C SER A 83 -7.65 13.84 8.71
N ARG A 84 -7.03 13.30 9.76
CA ARG A 84 -6.06 14.05 10.60
C ARG A 84 -4.87 14.57 9.79
N LEU A 85 -4.74 14.10 8.55
CA LEU A 85 -3.71 14.52 7.59
C LEU A 85 -4.16 15.70 6.69
N GLY A 86 -5.35 16.29 6.93
CA GLY A 86 -5.79 17.55 6.33
C GLY A 86 -6.53 17.42 4.99
N TYR A 87 -7.18 16.29 4.73
CA TYR A 87 -8.06 16.09 3.56
C TYR A 87 -9.32 15.31 3.95
N THR A 88 -10.34 15.35 3.10
CA THR A 88 -11.58 14.59 3.30
C THR A 88 -11.46 13.22 2.67
N LEU A 89 -11.90 12.20 3.37
CA LEU A 89 -12.05 10.83 2.87
C LEU A 89 -13.53 10.55 2.62
N GLN A 90 -13.81 9.88 1.51
CA GLN A 90 -15.15 9.49 1.07
C GLN A 90 -15.33 7.98 1.18
N GLY A 91 -16.48 7.57 1.67
CA GLY A 91 -16.84 6.17 1.79
C GLY A 91 -18.33 5.93 1.55
N THR A 92 -18.69 4.66 1.51
CA THR A 92 -20.10 4.24 1.51
C THR A 92 -20.28 3.14 2.53
N TYR A 93 -21.21 3.32 3.43
CA TYR A 93 -21.61 2.35 4.42
C TYR A 93 -22.81 1.54 3.91
N LEU A 94 -22.70 0.23 3.93
CA LEU A 94 -23.68 -0.74 3.51
C LEU A 94 -24.21 -1.47 4.74
N PRO A 95 -25.33 -1.00 5.34
CA PRO A 95 -25.91 -1.66 6.50
C PRO A 95 -26.43 -3.04 6.14
N ASN A 96 -26.29 -4.00 7.06
CA ASN A 96 -26.96 -5.28 6.93
C ASN A 96 -28.43 -5.14 7.30
N SER A 97 -29.31 -5.82 6.57
CA SER A 97 -30.75 -5.79 6.81
C SER A 97 -31.20 -6.37 8.18
N THR A 98 -30.31 -7.13 8.84
CA THR A 98 -30.60 -7.84 10.10
C THR A 98 -30.07 -7.11 11.36
N GLN A 99 -29.86 -5.79 11.33
CA GLN A 99 -29.30 -5.02 12.45
C GLN A 99 -28.05 -5.65 13.06
N SER A 100 -26.99 -5.74 12.32
CA SER A 100 -25.72 -6.31 12.75
C SER A 100 -24.85 -5.29 13.49
N ASN A 101 -24.17 -5.72 14.55
CA ASN A 101 -23.08 -4.96 15.18
C ASN A 101 -21.69 -5.38 14.64
N LYS A 102 -21.63 -6.18 13.59
CA LYS A 102 -20.41 -6.65 12.97
C LYS A 102 -20.15 -5.83 11.71
N THR A 103 -18.95 -5.32 11.50
CA THR A 103 -18.60 -4.53 10.32
C THR A 103 -17.28 -5.00 9.71
N VAL A 104 -17.25 -5.14 8.39
CA VAL A 104 -16.00 -5.31 7.64
C VAL A 104 -15.68 -4.01 6.90
N ILE A 105 -14.45 -3.51 7.09
CA ILE A 105 -13.93 -2.37 6.34
C ILE A 105 -13.11 -2.92 5.18
N PHE A 106 -13.48 -2.55 3.95
CA PHE A 106 -12.77 -2.94 2.74
C PHE A 106 -11.79 -1.85 2.29
N VAL A 107 -10.53 -2.24 2.05
CA VAL A 107 -9.44 -1.35 1.64
C VAL A 107 -8.98 -1.75 0.24
N HIS A 108 -9.23 -0.90 -0.75
CA HIS A 108 -8.93 -1.17 -2.15
C HIS A 108 -7.43 -1.08 -2.48
N GLY A 109 -7.03 -1.68 -3.61
CA GLY A 109 -5.67 -1.62 -4.16
C GLY A 109 -5.35 -0.29 -4.86
N ILE A 110 -4.08 -0.15 -5.30
CA ILE A 110 -3.63 1.01 -6.07
C ILE A 110 -4.46 1.17 -7.35
N ASN A 111 -4.67 2.40 -7.80
CA ASN A 111 -5.50 2.74 -8.96
C ASN A 111 -6.95 2.23 -8.88
N GLY A 112 -7.40 1.81 -7.70
CA GLY A 112 -8.76 1.44 -7.40
C GLY A 112 -9.58 2.57 -6.78
N SER A 113 -10.78 2.21 -6.36
CA SER A 113 -11.68 3.06 -5.58
C SER A 113 -12.56 2.19 -4.68
N ARG A 114 -13.39 2.82 -3.83
CA ARG A 114 -14.39 2.12 -3.01
C ARG A 114 -15.29 1.17 -3.80
N LEU A 115 -15.49 1.45 -5.10
CA LEU A 115 -16.31 0.60 -5.97
C LEU A 115 -15.82 -0.84 -6.05
N MET A 116 -14.50 -1.08 -5.92
CA MET A 116 -13.96 -2.45 -5.88
C MET A 116 -14.55 -3.27 -4.73
N GLY A 117 -14.87 -2.62 -3.62
CA GLY A 117 -15.50 -3.27 -2.46
C GLY A 117 -16.84 -3.90 -2.76
N LEU A 118 -17.56 -3.44 -3.81
CA LEU A 118 -18.84 -4.01 -4.22
C LEU A 118 -18.74 -5.45 -4.76
N TRP A 119 -17.56 -5.87 -5.22
CA TRP A 119 -17.33 -7.27 -5.58
C TRP A 119 -17.26 -8.18 -4.36
N TYR A 120 -16.79 -7.67 -3.22
CA TYR A 120 -16.57 -8.40 -1.97
C TYR A 120 -17.75 -8.25 -0.98
N ALA A 121 -18.45 -7.11 -1.02
CA ALA A 121 -19.55 -6.81 -0.10
C ALA A 121 -20.62 -7.92 -0.02
N PRO A 122 -21.09 -8.56 -1.11
CA PRO A 122 -22.09 -9.61 -1.01
C PRO A 122 -21.70 -10.79 -0.14
N LEU A 123 -20.40 -11.14 -0.06
CA LEU A 123 -19.87 -12.17 0.83
C LEU A 123 -20.15 -11.82 2.30
N TYR A 124 -19.80 -10.60 2.70
CA TYR A 124 -19.91 -10.14 4.08
C TYR A 124 -21.35 -9.87 4.49
N VAL A 125 -22.14 -9.26 3.60
CA VAL A 125 -23.57 -9.03 3.84
C VAL A 125 -24.30 -10.36 4.08
N LYS A 126 -24.00 -11.41 3.28
CA LYS A 126 -24.54 -12.75 3.47
C LYS A 126 -24.10 -13.40 4.79
N ALA A 127 -22.91 -13.06 5.27
CA ALA A 127 -22.37 -13.52 6.56
C ALA A 127 -22.85 -12.69 7.76
N GLY A 128 -23.76 -11.75 7.54
CA GLY A 128 -24.36 -10.94 8.62
C GLY A 128 -23.51 -9.73 9.03
N TYR A 129 -22.62 -9.26 8.17
CA TYR A 129 -21.80 -8.06 8.44
C TYR A 129 -22.36 -6.83 7.73
N ASN A 130 -22.25 -5.68 8.36
CA ASN A 130 -22.24 -4.41 7.63
C ASN A 130 -20.91 -4.31 6.87
N VAL A 131 -20.89 -3.50 5.80
CA VAL A 131 -19.66 -3.28 5.04
C VAL A 131 -19.42 -1.79 4.88
N LEU A 132 -18.21 -1.34 5.21
CA LEU A 132 -17.73 -0.01 4.90
C LEU A 132 -16.71 -0.11 3.77
N ILE A 133 -17.01 0.53 2.65
CA ILE A 133 -16.09 0.69 1.51
C ILE A 133 -15.69 2.16 1.43
N TYR A 134 -14.42 2.47 1.25
CA TYR A 134 -13.96 3.85 1.19
C TYR A 134 -12.89 4.07 0.13
N ASP A 135 -12.80 5.28 -0.37
CA ASP A 135 -11.70 5.70 -1.23
C ASP A 135 -10.49 6.07 -0.37
N SER A 136 -9.38 5.40 -0.56
CA SER A 136 -8.11 5.75 0.06
C SER A 136 -7.66 7.14 -0.41
N ARG A 137 -6.72 7.76 0.31
CA ARG A 137 -6.14 9.04 -0.10
C ARG A 137 -5.69 9.03 -1.57
N ALA A 138 -5.84 10.17 -2.25
CA ALA A 138 -5.53 10.35 -3.66
C ALA A 138 -6.22 9.34 -4.61
N SER A 139 -7.35 8.76 -4.21
CA SER A 139 -8.15 7.83 -5.01
C SER A 139 -9.62 8.22 -5.02
N GLY A 140 -10.37 7.82 -6.04
CA GLY A 140 -11.79 8.07 -6.14
C GLY A 140 -12.17 9.53 -5.89
N GLU A 141 -13.08 9.75 -4.95
CA GLU A 141 -13.55 11.07 -4.52
C GLU A 141 -12.83 11.58 -3.27
N SER A 142 -11.92 10.81 -2.68
CA SER A 142 -11.11 11.22 -1.53
C SER A 142 -10.03 12.22 -1.92
N GLY A 143 -9.73 13.12 -0.99
CA GLY A 143 -8.65 14.10 -1.11
C GLY A 143 -7.25 13.48 -0.99
N GLY A 144 -6.25 14.37 -0.96
CA GLY A 144 -4.85 13.99 -0.98
C GLY A 144 -4.26 14.04 -2.40
N ASN A 145 -2.94 14.24 -2.50
CA ASN A 145 -2.25 14.47 -3.78
C ASN A 145 -1.39 13.29 -4.22
N SER A 146 -1.12 12.36 -3.33
CA SER A 146 -0.28 11.19 -3.60
C SER A 146 -0.69 10.00 -2.75
N VAL A 147 -0.52 8.80 -3.30
CA VAL A 147 -0.59 7.55 -2.53
C VAL A 147 0.73 7.34 -1.79
N SER A 148 0.68 6.72 -0.62
CA SER A 148 1.87 6.41 0.18
C SER A 148 2.05 4.91 0.45
N TRP A 149 1.41 4.08 -0.37
CA TRP A 149 1.56 2.62 -0.34
C TRP A 149 1.26 1.97 1.02
N GLY A 150 0.37 2.59 1.79
CA GLY A 150 0.00 2.14 3.13
C GLY A 150 0.64 2.93 4.26
N PHE A 151 1.66 3.76 4.01
CA PHE A 151 2.35 4.52 5.07
C PHE A 151 1.41 5.48 5.80
N TYR A 152 0.69 6.31 5.07
CA TYR A 152 -0.34 7.20 5.63
C TYR A 152 -1.73 6.57 5.62
N GLU A 153 -2.02 5.70 4.65
CA GLU A 153 -3.31 5.04 4.51
C GLU A 153 -3.69 4.24 5.75
N LYS A 154 -2.73 3.68 6.51
CA LYS A 154 -3.00 3.00 7.78
C LYS A 154 -3.61 3.91 8.85
N TYR A 155 -3.24 5.20 8.87
CA TYR A 155 -3.83 6.17 9.80
C TYR A 155 -5.22 6.62 9.35
N ASP A 156 -5.47 6.66 8.04
CA ASP A 156 -6.80 6.89 7.49
C ASP A 156 -7.74 5.71 7.81
N LEU A 157 -7.24 4.48 7.69
CA LEU A 157 -7.97 3.28 8.11
C LEU A 157 -8.29 3.30 9.60
N ASP A 158 -7.37 3.73 10.45
CA ASP A 158 -7.59 3.89 11.90
C ASP A 158 -8.76 4.86 12.19
N GLN A 159 -8.89 5.95 11.45
CA GLN A 159 -10.00 6.89 11.58
C GLN A 159 -11.33 6.33 11.05
N TRP A 160 -11.31 5.48 10.02
CA TRP A 160 -12.51 4.75 9.62
C TRP A 160 -12.95 3.72 10.66
N ILE A 161 -12.02 3.14 11.41
CA ILE A 161 -12.32 2.29 12.57
C ILE A 161 -12.95 3.13 13.67
N ASP A 162 -12.44 4.35 13.98
CA ASP A 162 -13.08 5.28 14.89
C ASP A 162 -14.54 5.56 14.49
N TRP A 163 -14.77 5.77 13.19
CA TRP A 163 -16.11 6.01 12.64
C TRP A 163 -17.02 4.80 12.87
N VAL A 164 -16.54 3.59 12.61
CA VAL A 164 -17.31 2.35 12.84
C VAL A 164 -17.64 2.15 14.31
N GLU A 165 -16.71 2.36 15.23
CA GLU A 165 -16.94 2.24 16.66
C GLU A 165 -17.98 3.24 17.19
N GLN A 166 -18.01 4.46 16.65
CA GLN A 166 -19.03 5.47 16.99
C GLN A 166 -20.43 5.04 16.55
N HIS A 167 -20.56 4.33 15.43
CA HIS A 167 -21.84 3.86 14.89
C HIS A 167 -22.27 2.50 15.45
N HIS A 168 -21.31 1.66 15.83
CA HIS A 168 -21.51 0.32 16.37
C HIS A 168 -20.62 0.09 17.61
N PRO A 169 -20.94 0.73 18.75
CA PRO A 169 -20.14 0.58 19.97
C PRO A 169 -20.06 -0.89 20.39
N ASN A 170 -18.85 -1.33 20.73
CA ASN A 170 -18.56 -2.72 21.12
C ASN A 170 -18.88 -3.77 20.02
N GLY A 171 -18.97 -3.33 18.76
CA GLY A 171 -19.15 -4.20 17.62
C GLY A 171 -17.88 -4.94 17.22
N ASN A 172 -18.03 -6.01 16.44
CA ASN A 172 -16.88 -6.74 15.88
C ASN A 172 -16.43 -6.09 14.57
N ILE A 173 -15.16 -5.76 14.47
CA ILE A 173 -14.58 -5.13 13.29
C ILE A 173 -13.58 -6.10 12.62
N GLY A 174 -13.78 -6.35 11.32
CA GLY A 174 -12.80 -6.98 10.46
C GLY A 174 -12.28 -6.02 9.40
N VAL A 175 -11.08 -6.23 8.92
CA VAL A 175 -10.49 -5.47 7.82
C VAL A 175 -10.12 -6.41 6.69
N HIS A 176 -10.58 -6.11 5.47
CA HIS A 176 -10.18 -6.83 4.26
C HIS A 176 -9.50 -5.87 3.29
N GLY A 177 -8.21 -6.04 3.13
CA GLY A 177 -7.40 -5.27 2.20
C GLY A 177 -6.98 -6.08 0.97
N VAL A 178 -6.90 -5.41 -0.17
CA VAL A 178 -6.50 -5.99 -1.45
C VAL A 178 -5.28 -5.27 -2.00
N SER A 179 -4.21 -5.98 -2.38
CA SER A 179 -3.00 -5.41 -2.96
C SER A 179 -2.38 -4.33 -2.05
N MET A 180 -2.27 -3.07 -2.47
CA MET A 180 -1.89 -1.94 -1.60
C MET A 180 -2.77 -1.85 -0.35
N GLY A 181 -4.07 -2.14 -0.48
CA GLY A 181 -4.99 -2.18 0.66
C GLY A 181 -4.65 -3.30 1.65
N ALA A 182 -4.14 -4.44 1.17
CA ALA A 182 -3.65 -5.53 2.03
C ALA A 182 -2.40 -5.08 2.82
N ALA A 183 -1.46 -4.41 2.16
CA ALA A 183 -0.29 -3.83 2.83
C ALA A 183 -0.69 -2.78 3.87
N THR A 184 -1.68 -1.92 3.55
CA THR A 184 -2.27 -0.94 4.47
C THR A 184 -2.86 -1.64 5.71
N ALA A 185 -3.66 -2.69 5.50
CA ALA A 185 -4.29 -3.47 6.57
C ALA A 185 -3.25 -4.14 7.48
N LEU A 186 -2.19 -4.73 6.89
CA LEU A 186 -1.11 -5.37 7.63
C LEU A 186 -0.27 -4.38 8.44
N MET A 187 -0.01 -3.18 7.90
CA MET A 187 0.70 -2.13 8.65
C MET A 187 -0.20 -1.50 9.73
N HIS A 188 -1.52 -1.46 9.53
CA HIS A 188 -2.45 -1.07 10.58
C HIS A 188 -2.53 -2.15 11.68
N ALA A 189 -2.38 -3.43 11.35
CA ALA A 189 -2.44 -4.52 12.34
C ALA A 189 -1.41 -4.34 13.47
N GLU A 190 -0.23 -3.76 13.19
CA GLU A 190 0.75 -3.37 14.21
C GLU A 190 0.19 -2.32 15.19
N MET A 191 -0.56 -1.33 14.68
CA MET A 191 -1.21 -0.32 15.52
C MET A 191 -2.31 -0.94 16.39
N ASN A 192 -3.03 -1.93 15.83
CA ASN A 192 -4.09 -2.64 16.52
C ASN A 192 -3.61 -3.46 17.73
N GLU A 193 -2.34 -3.86 17.79
CA GLU A 193 -1.79 -4.56 18.97
C GLU A 193 -1.79 -3.71 20.26
N VAL A 194 -1.97 -2.38 20.12
CA VAL A 194 -2.14 -1.47 21.24
C VAL A 194 -3.61 -1.22 21.56
N THR A 195 -4.46 -1.16 20.52
CA THR A 195 -5.87 -0.73 20.66
C THR A 195 -6.86 -1.89 20.74
N HIS A 196 -6.51 -3.03 20.14
CA HIS A 196 -7.33 -4.28 20.08
C HIS A 196 -8.76 -4.06 19.56
N ARG A 197 -8.95 -3.11 18.63
CA ARG A 197 -10.26 -2.75 18.06
C ARG A 197 -10.69 -3.64 16.90
N VAL A 198 -9.72 -4.16 16.15
CA VAL A 198 -9.95 -5.04 15.00
C VAL A 198 -9.75 -6.50 15.43
N ASN A 199 -10.75 -7.33 15.14
CA ASN A 199 -10.76 -8.74 15.53
C ASN A 199 -9.99 -9.64 14.56
N PHE A 200 -9.93 -9.26 13.26
CA PHE A 200 -9.21 -10.03 12.23
C PHE A 200 -8.86 -9.17 11.02
N TYR A 201 -7.83 -9.61 10.31
CA TYR A 201 -7.43 -9.06 9.03
C TYR A 201 -7.47 -10.12 7.93
N ILE A 202 -7.82 -9.69 6.73
CA ILE A 202 -7.72 -10.47 5.49
C ILE A 202 -6.85 -9.68 4.54
N ALA A 203 -5.74 -10.27 4.12
CA ALA A 203 -4.75 -9.68 3.23
C ALA A 203 -4.71 -10.46 1.92
N ASP A 204 -5.34 -9.91 0.88
CA ASP A 204 -5.40 -10.49 -0.45
C ASP A 204 -4.35 -9.86 -1.36
N SER A 205 -3.44 -10.68 -1.88
CA SER A 205 -2.39 -10.30 -2.84
C SER A 205 -1.50 -9.13 -2.35
N GLY A 206 -1.22 -9.11 -1.04
CA GLY A 206 -0.40 -8.08 -0.41
C GLY A 206 1.08 -8.30 -0.64
N TYR A 207 1.84 -7.20 -0.82
CA TYR A 207 3.30 -7.25 -0.84
C TYR A 207 3.90 -7.19 0.56
N SER A 208 5.11 -7.73 0.69
CA SER A 208 5.86 -7.79 1.95
C SER A 208 6.68 -6.53 2.24
N ASP A 209 7.24 -5.93 1.17
CA ASP A 209 8.12 -4.75 1.25
C ASP A 209 8.02 -3.94 -0.04
N LEU A 210 7.90 -2.61 0.07
CA LEU A 210 7.70 -1.76 -1.11
C LEU A 210 8.94 -1.67 -1.99
N GLU A 211 10.14 -1.54 -1.41
CA GLU A 211 11.37 -1.45 -2.21
C GLU A 211 11.60 -2.75 -3.00
N GLU A 212 11.31 -3.89 -2.39
CA GLU A 212 11.39 -5.19 -3.05
C GLU A 212 10.37 -5.28 -4.20
N LEU A 213 9.10 -4.88 -3.96
CA LEU A 213 8.06 -4.86 -4.98
C LEU A 213 8.45 -3.98 -6.17
N LEU A 214 8.85 -2.72 -5.91
CA LEU A 214 9.21 -1.79 -6.96
C LEU A 214 10.47 -2.25 -7.73
N THR A 215 11.42 -2.87 -7.04
CA THR A 215 12.59 -3.49 -7.68
C THR A 215 12.16 -4.57 -8.67
N GLN A 216 11.24 -5.44 -8.29
CA GLN A 216 10.71 -6.50 -9.18
C GLN A 216 9.98 -5.90 -10.39
N GLN A 217 9.13 -4.89 -10.17
CA GLN A 217 8.37 -4.25 -11.25
C GLN A 217 9.27 -3.51 -12.25
N ILE A 218 10.30 -2.81 -11.78
CA ILE A 218 11.28 -2.15 -12.66
C ILE A 218 12.04 -3.20 -13.46
N ASN A 219 12.51 -4.28 -12.83
CA ASN A 219 13.23 -5.35 -13.52
C ASN A 219 12.38 -6.05 -14.59
N ALA A 220 11.08 -6.19 -14.35
CA ALA A 220 10.14 -6.77 -15.32
C ALA A 220 9.86 -5.85 -16.51
N THR A 221 9.91 -4.53 -16.31
CA THR A 221 9.55 -3.53 -17.33
C THR A 221 10.77 -3.01 -18.11
N VAL A 222 11.88 -2.80 -17.41
CA VAL A 222 13.12 -2.25 -17.98
C VAL A 222 14.18 -3.34 -17.88
N SER A 223 14.66 -3.83 -19.05
CA SER A 223 15.74 -4.82 -19.12
C SER A 223 17.10 -4.23 -18.66
N LEU A 224 17.13 -3.63 -17.49
CA LEU A 224 18.36 -3.20 -16.85
C LEU A 224 19.05 -4.45 -16.30
N ARG A 225 20.10 -4.89 -17.00
CA ARG A 225 20.85 -6.11 -16.65
C ARG A 225 21.61 -6.00 -15.31
N ASP A 226 21.79 -4.80 -14.78
CA ASP A 226 22.55 -4.55 -13.55
C ASP A 226 21.62 -4.12 -12.40
N PRO A 227 21.45 -4.96 -11.37
CA PRO A 227 20.64 -4.65 -10.19
C PRO A 227 21.06 -3.36 -9.45
N LEU A 228 22.32 -2.93 -9.61
CA LEU A 228 22.82 -1.72 -8.95
C LEU A 228 22.12 -0.46 -9.46
N TRP A 229 21.89 -0.37 -10.77
CA TRP A 229 21.20 0.78 -11.36
C TRP A 229 19.75 0.90 -10.90
N VAL A 230 19.05 -0.24 -10.74
CA VAL A 230 17.68 -0.24 -10.20
C VAL A 230 17.66 0.29 -8.76
N LYS A 231 18.59 -0.15 -7.91
CA LYS A 231 18.72 0.35 -6.54
C LYS A 231 19.02 1.86 -6.49
N ILE A 232 19.90 2.34 -7.36
CA ILE A 232 20.23 3.77 -7.45
C ILE A 232 19.00 4.59 -7.87
N LEU A 233 18.25 4.13 -8.88
CA LEU A 233 17.01 4.79 -9.34
C LEU A 233 15.96 4.83 -8.24
N LEU A 234 15.72 3.71 -7.55
CA LEU A 234 14.80 3.64 -6.43
C LEU A 234 15.22 4.55 -5.28
N ARG A 235 16.52 4.64 -5.00
CA ARG A 235 17.03 5.55 -3.96
C ARG A 235 16.70 7.01 -4.27
N TYR A 236 16.93 7.47 -5.51
CA TYR A 236 16.55 8.83 -5.91
C TYR A 236 15.02 9.03 -5.90
N SER A 237 14.26 8.04 -6.33
CA SER A 237 12.80 8.08 -6.28
C SER A 237 12.27 8.15 -4.84
N SER A 238 12.85 7.38 -3.93
CA SER A 238 12.54 7.39 -2.49
C SER A 238 12.88 8.74 -1.84
N ILE A 239 14.01 9.37 -2.23
CA ILE A 239 14.36 10.72 -1.79
C ILE A 239 13.28 11.72 -2.26
N MET A 240 12.80 11.60 -3.49
CA MET A 240 11.73 12.45 -4.02
C MET A 240 10.41 12.21 -3.30
N ALA A 241 10.07 10.96 -2.97
CA ALA A 241 8.91 10.62 -2.16
C ALA A 241 9.00 11.24 -0.76
N LYS A 242 10.17 11.20 -0.12
CA LYS A 242 10.41 11.87 1.16
C LYS A 242 10.21 13.38 1.07
N TRP A 243 10.77 13.99 0.04
CA TRP A 243 10.69 15.45 -0.12
C TRP A 243 9.27 15.93 -0.45
N GLN A 244 8.54 15.22 -1.32
CA GLN A 244 7.22 15.66 -1.80
C GLN A 244 6.05 15.09 -0.99
N SER A 245 6.19 13.90 -0.40
CA SER A 245 5.12 13.20 0.29
C SER A 245 5.45 12.79 1.73
N GLY A 246 6.66 13.05 2.23
CA GLY A 246 7.01 12.90 3.63
C GLY A 246 7.41 11.48 4.07
N PHE A 247 7.52 10.50 3.18
CA PHE A 247 7.91 9.12 3.52
C PHE A 247 9.00 8.59 2.59
N TYR A 248 9.83 7.67 3.08
CA TYR A 248 10.71 6.87 2.25
C TYR A 248 10.04 5.55 1.86
N TYR A 249 10.44 4.95 0.73
CA TYR A 249 9.93 3.62 0.34
C TYR A 249 10.27 2.54 1.37
N GLU A 250 11.44 2.62 2.00
CA GLU A 250 11.87 1.74 3.10
C GLU A 250 10.98 1.83 4.36
N ASP A 251 10.18 2.90 4.52
CA ASP A 251 9.23 3.03 5.62
C ASP A 251 8.00 2.12 5.43
N VAL A 252 7.80 1.60 4.21
CA VAL A 252 6.65 0.78 3.82
C VAL A 252 7.06 -0.68 3.79
N SER A 253 6.94 -1.36 4.92
CA SER A 253 7.35 -2.75 5.05
C SER A 253 6.35 -3.56 5.90
N PRO A 254 5.25 -4.02 5.28
CA PRO A 254 4.27 -4.89 5.95
C PRO A 254 4.89 -6.09 6.66
N VAL A 255 5.96 -6.68 6.10
CA VAL A 255 6.64 -7.83 6.72
C VAL A 255 7.30 -7.47 8.06
N ARG A 256 7.73 -6.21 8.23
CA ARG A 256 8.23 -5.75 9.54
C ARG A 256 7.09 -5.55 10.54
N SER A 257 5.97 -4.99 10.08
CA SER A 257 4.82 -4.71 10.91
C SER A 257 4.18 -5.99 11.48
N VAL A 258 4.07 -7.06 10.68
CA VAL A 258 3.38 -8.27 11.14
C VAL A 258 4.17 -9.13 12.14
N ARG A 259 5.46 -8.86 12.37
CA ARG A 259 6.33 -9.68 13.24
C ARG A 259 5.83 -9.81 14.68
N ASN A 260 5.17 -8.79 15.19
CA ASN A 260 4.65 -8.77 16.55
C ASN A 260 3.11 -8.83 16.61
N VAL A 261 2.45 -8.93 15.45
CA VAL A 261 0.99 -8.98 15.38
C VAL A 261 0.49 -10.33 15.91
N THR A 262 -0.42 -10.26 16.86
CA THR A 262 -1.12 -11.40 17.46
C THR A 262 -2.56 -11.53 16.99
N THR A 263 -3.14 -10.42 16.50
CA THR A 263 -4.46 -10.40 15.85
C THR A 263 -4.50 -11.38 14.68
N PRO A 264 -5.54 -12.21 14.54
CA PRO A 264 -5.65 -13.21 13.47
C PRO A 264 -5.57 -12.63 12.06
N ILE A 265 -4.80 -13.27 11.17
CA ILE A 265 -4.64 -12.83 9.76
C ILE A 265 -4.87 -14.00 8.80
N LEU A 266 -5.73 -13.79 7.79
CA LEU A 266 -5.85 -14.68 6.63
C LEU A 266 -5.10 -14.08 5.44
N TYR A 267 -4.17 -14.84 4.87
CA TYR A 267 -3.45 -14.50 3.65
C TYR A 267 -4.06 -15.22 2.46
N LEU A 268 -4.45 -14.46 1.43
CA LEU A 268 -4.96 -14.97 0.16
C LEU A 268 -4.04 -14.51 -0.96
N HIS A 269 -3.74 -15.37 -1.96
CA HIS A 269 -2.90 -14.99 -3.10
C HIS A 269 -3.08 -15.95 -4.28
N GLY A 270 -2.91 -15.45 -5.50
CA GLY A 270 -2.83 -16.28 -6.69
C GLY A 270 -1.37 -16.66 -7.01
N ASP A 271 -1.10 -17.91 -7.38
CA ASP A 271 0.27 -18.36 -7.67
C ASP A 271 0.81 -17.87 -9.03
N ALA A 272 -0.09 -17.42 -9.93
CA ALA A 272 0.26 -16.80 -11.22
C ALA A 272 0.31 -15.26 -11.15
N ASP A 273 0.41 -14.68 -9.96
CA ASP A 273 0.50 -13.22 -9.77
C ASP A 273 1.88 -12.69 -10.20
N LEU A 274 1.90 -11.99 -11.33
CA LEU A 274 3.11 -11.37 -11.88
C LEU A 274 3.31 -9.93 -11.37
N LEU A 275 2.30 -9.33 -10.73
CA LEU A 275 2.38 -7.97 -10.22
C LEU A 275 2.95 -7.94 -8.80
N VAL A 276 2.43 -8.80 -7.93
CA VAL A 276 2.94 -9.05 -6.58
C VAL A 276 3.29 -10.53 -6.48
N PRO A 277 4.57 -10.91 -6.58
CA PRO A 277 4.94 -12.32 -6.57
C PRO A 277 4.48 -13.05 -5.30
N VAL A 278 3.96 -14.26 -5.45
CA VAL A 278 3.37 -15.07 -4.36
C VAL A 278 4.31 -15.29 -3.18
N TYR A 279 5.65 -15.32 -3.42
CA TYR A 279 6.62 -15.47 -2.33
C TYR A 279 6.54 -14.32 -1.30
N MET A 280 6.02 -13.15 -1.67
CA MET A 280 5.82 -12.05 -0.72
C MET A 280 4.74 -12.39 0.32
N SER A 281 3.66 -13.10 -0.06
CA SER A 281 2.72 -13.67 0.91
C SER A 281 3.35 -14.73 1.79
N GLU A 282 4.29 -15.53 1.28
CA GLU A 282 5.04 -16.50 2.08
C GLU A 282 5.93 -15.80 3.13
N GLN A 283 6.59 -14.70 2.75
CA GLN A 283 7.36 -13.87 3.68
C GLN A 283 6.47 -13.31 4.79
N LEU A 284 5.30 -12.74 4.43
CA LEU A 284 4.33 -12.19 5.37
C LEU A 284 3.80 -13.28 6.31
N TYR A 285 3.36 -14.41 5.75
CA TYR A 285 2.87 -15.54 6.52
C TYR A 285 3.92 -16.06 7.51
N THR A 286 5.16 -16.24 7.05
CA THR A 286 6.25 -16.72 7.90
C THR A 286 6.58 -15.75 9.03
N ALA A 287 6.58 -14.44 8.73
CA ALA A 287 6.90 -13.41 9.71
C ALA A 287 5.83 -13.20 10.78
N THR A 288 4.56 -13.46 10.48
CA THR A 288 3.43 -13.23 11.40
C THR A 288 3.52 -14.17 12.61
N LYS A 289 3.37 -13.60 13.82
CA LYS A 289 3.47 -14.34 15.07
C LYS A 289 2.14 -14.98 15.50
N GLY A 290 1.04 -14.24 15.31
CA GLY A 290 -0.30 -14.65 15.76
C GLY A 290 -0.91 -15.78 14.95
N TYR A 291 -2.20 -16.05 15.25
CA TYR A 291 -2.96 -17.01 14.48
C TYR A 291 -3.07 -16.57 13.03
N LYS A 292 -2.76 -17.46 12.12
CA LYS A 292 -2.73 -17.17 10.70
C LYS A 292 -3.15 -18.35 9.87
N GLU A 293 -3.85 -18.07 8.78
CA GLU A 293 -4.16 -19.04 7.74
C GLU A 293 -3.66 -18.51 6.39
N LYS A 294 -3.52 -19.40 5.43
CA LYS A 294 -3.10 -19.08 4.08
C LYS A 294 -3.86 -19.90 3.06
N TYR A 295 -4.30 -19.27 1.99
CA TYR A 295 -4.83 -19.92 0.81
C TYR A 295 -4.15 -19.36 -0.43
N ILE A 296 -3.50 -20.23 -1.20
CA ILE A 296 -2.92 -19.92 -2.50
C ILE A 296 -3.83 -20.56 -3.56
N SER A 297 -4.40 -19.73 -4.43
CA SER A 297 -5.23 -20.20 -5.53
C SER A 297 -4.38 -20.49 -6.76
N SER A 298 -4.64 -21.64 -7.40
CA SER A 298 -3.87 -22.08 -8.57
C SER A 298 -4.26 -21.29 -9.82
N ASP A 299 -3.26 -20.95 -10.63
CA ASP A 299 -3.37 -20.29 -11.93
C ASP A 299 -4.06 -18.90 -11.87
N ASP A 300 -4.18 -18.30 -10.69
CA ASP A 300 -4.80 -16.99 -10.55
C ASP A 300 -3.77 -15.86 -10.68
N PRO A 301 -4.01 -14.92 -11.60
CA PRO A 301 -3.33 -13.63 -11.61
C PRO A 301 -3.68 -12.77 -10.39
N HIS A 302 -3.06 -11.58 -10.31
CA HIS A 302 -3.26 -10.62 -9.25
C HIS A 302 -4.75 -10.34 -8.95
N VAL A 303 -5.19 -10.64 -7.71
CA VAL A 303 -6.55 -10.39 -7.19
C VAL A 303 -7.68 -11.08 -7.97
N MET A 304 -7.42 -12.18 -8.68
CA MET A 304 -8.46 -12.85 -9.49
C MET A 304 -9.12 -14.02 -8.78
N ALA A 305 -8.64 -14.48 -7.64
CA ALA A 305 -9.21 -15.62 -6.91
C ALA A 305 -10.71 -15.45 -6.55
N ILE A 306 -11.14 -14.22 -6.22
CA ILE A 306 -12.56 -13.89 -5.94
C ILE A 306 -13.48 -14.14 -7.14
N PHE A 307 -12.95 -14.07 -8.35
CA PHE A 307 -13.70 -14.28 -9.58
C PHE A 307 -13.59 -15.72 -10.09
N ASN A 308 -12.38 -16.26 -10.14
CA ASN A 308 -12.08 -17.55 -10.73
C ASN A 308 -12.39 -18.72 -9.79
N HIS A 309 -12.17 -18.55 -8.48
CA HIS A 309 -12.39 -19.57 -7.45
C HIS A 309 -13.38 -19.10 -6.37
N LYS A 310 -14.44 -18.38 -6.77
CA LYS A 310 -15.37 -17.67 -5.90
C LYS A 310 -15.87 -18.49 -4.71
N ALA A 311 -16.32 -19.72 -4.93
CA ALA A 311 -16.88 -20.57 -3.88
C ALA A 311 -15.82 -20.92 -2.81
N GLU A 312 -14.63 -21.31 -3.24
CA GLU A 312 -13.52 -21.64 -2.36
C GLU A 312 -12.99 -20.41 -1.61
N TYR A 313 -12.81 -19.30 -2.32
CA TYR A 313 -12.43 -18.02 -1.75
C TYR A 313 -13.39 -17.61 -0.61
N GLN A 314 -14.68 -17.65 -0.85
CA GLN A 314 -15.71 -17.34 0.15
C GLN A 314 -15.67 -18.32 1.31
N ARG A 315 -15.54 -19.61 1.05
CA ARG A 315 -15.45 -20.66 2.06
C ARG A 315 -14.25 -20.43 2.98
N ARG A 316 -13.08 -20.09 2.43
CA ARG A 316 -11.86 -19.82 3.22
C ARG A 316 -12.05 -18.64 4.16
N ILE A 317 -12.62 -17.54 3.66
CA ILE A 317 -12.90 -16.37 4.49
C ILE A 317 -13.87 -16.68 5.62
N ILE A 318 -15.01 -17.32 5.32
CA ILE A 318 -16.02 -17.60 6.34
C ILE A 318 -15.50 -18.58 7.36
N SER A 319 -14.83 -19.67 6.95
CA SER A 319 -14.22 -20.63 7.87
C SER A 319 -13.19 -19.97 8.79
N PHE A 320 -12.34 -19.10 8.27
CA PHE A 320 -11.38 -18.35 9.07
C PHE A 320 -12.07 -17.47 10.12
N ILE A 321 -13.07 -16.68 9.70
CA ILE A 321 -13.85 -15.82 10.62
C ILE A 321 -14.50 -16.66 11.71
N ASP A 322 -15.12 -17.79 11.36
CA ASP A 322 -15.75 -18.70 12.32
C ASP A 322 -14.74 -19.25 13.35
N VAL A 323 -13.52 -19.58 12.92
CA VAL A 323 -12.46 -20.02 13.84
C VAL A 323 -12.02 -18.89 14.76
N VAL A 324 -11.88 -17.66 14.25
CA VAL A 324 -11.50 -16.49 15.06
C VAL A 324 -12.47 -16.27 16.22
N PHE A 325 -13.78 -16.38 15.97
CA PHE A 325 -14.79 -16.13 17.01
C PHE A 325 -15.13 -17.36 17.91
N ARG A 326 -14.55 -18.51 17.63
CA ARG A 326 -14.65 -19.70 18.53
C ARG A 326 -13.46 -19.84 19.47
N ARG A 327 -12.39 -19.09 19.24
CA ARG A 327 -11.15 -19.08 20.06
C ARG A 327 -11.28 -18.15 21.26
#